data_49a22796c278bbdcedd0fd9e745658fc
#
_entry.id   49a22796c278bbdcedd0fd9e745658fc
#
_cell.length_a   1.000
_cell.length_b   1.000
_cell.length_c   1.000
_cell.angle_alpha   90.00
_cell.angle_beta   90.00
_cell.angle_gamma   90.00
#
_symmetry.space_group_name_H-M   'P 1'
#
loop_
_entity.id
_entity.type
_entity.pdbx_description
1 polymer ?
#
loop_
_entity_poly.entity_id
_entity_poly.type
_entity_poly.pdbx_seq_one_letter_code
_entity_poly.pdbx_strand_id
1 'polypeptide(L)'
;MAVLEEEHTELVDLDSAECSPKAVDSLISPSDDTESLPILDFSKMHGSERERRELIAKLRTVLHEHGFFYIAGHGVDPELISEFIAASKRFFALPAQDKLAIEMKRSPHFRGYNRAGLELTGGQQDWREQVDFDREEEAVSDDSGAVIWKRALGPNQWPPAMPELKSIVLRYQEAVTQLGIDVLKAIGLALGQTEDVFAPLYRSGPRQHLKILRYPGRDSSGSRQGVGAHKDGGLVTILLQDILPGLRVQSQDGSWIQAPPI
;
A
#
# COMPACT_ATOMS: atom_id res chain seq x y z
N MET A 1 -1.73 -15.26 5.25
CA MET A 1 -2.57 -14.04 5.28
C MET A 1 -2.35 -13.39 6.63
N ALA A 2 -1.62 -12.32 6.65
CA ALA A 2 -1.15 -11.69 7.89
C ALA A 2 -2.06 -10.51 8.29
N VAL A 3 -1.96 -10.10 9.53
CA VAL A 3 -2.77 -9.04 10.14
C VAL A 3 -1.87 -7.83 10.34
N LEU A 4 -2.36 -6.63 10.00
CA LEU A 4 -1.66 -5.36 10.18
C LEU A 4 -2.25 -4.62 11.40
N GLU A 5 -1.41 -4.06 12.25
CA GLU A 5 -1.79 -3.18 13.36
C GLU A 5 -0.77 -2.05 13.51
N GLU A 6 -1.24 -0.84 13.74
CA GLU A 6 -0.39 0.30 14.05
C GLU A 6 -0.48 0.67 15.53
N GLU A 7 0.66 0.64 16.24
CA GLU A 7 0.75 1.08 17.62
C GLU A 7 1.14 2.55 17.77
N HIS A 8 0.80 3.07 18.95
CA HIS A 8 1.04 4.43 19.38
C HIS A 8 2.51 4.75 19.57
N THR A 9 3.11 5.41 18.60
CA THR A 9 4.28 6.25 18.88
C THR A 9 3.77 7.68 19.11
N GLU A 10 4.23 8.38 20.15
CA GLU A 10 3.97 9.81 20.32
C GLU A 10 4.49 10.53 19.08
N LEU A 11 3.57 10.96 18.22
CA LEU A 11 3.90 11.71 17.01
C LEU A 11 4.27 13.14 17.44
N VAL A 12 5.52 13.47 17.28
CA VAL A 12 5.99 14.86 17.29
C VAL A 12 5.38 15.56 16.07
N ASP A 13 4.74 16.69 16.31
CA ASP A 13 4.21 17.56 15.27
C ASP A 13 5.36 18.10 14.40
N LEU A 14 5.55 17.51 13.22
CA LEU A 14 6.64 17.83 12.31
C LEU A 14 6.27 18.88 11.24
N ASP A 15 5.07 19.43 11.29
CA ASP A 15 4.69 20.52 10.38
C ASP A 15 5.44 21.86 10.67
N SER A 16 6.21 21.93 11.77
CA SER A 16 6.92 23.14 12.18
C SER A 16 8.42 22.98 12.52
N ALA A 17 9.02 21.80 12.33
CA ALA A 17 10.42 21.58 12.65
C ALA A 17 11.23 21.07 11.46
N GLU A 18 12.34 21.76 11.15
CA GLU A 18 13.40 21.24 10.30
C GLU A 18 13.94 19.94 10.93
N CYS A 19 13.63 18.81 10.30
CA CYS A 19 14.00 17.49 10.78
C CYS A 19 15.52 17.30 10.68
N SER A 20 16.21 17.40 11.81
CA SER A 20 17.63 17.02 11.89
C SER A 20 17.74 15.50 11.98
N PRO A 21 18.66 14.85 11.22
CA PRO A 21 18.85 13.40 11.24
C PRO A 21 19.09 12.79 12.63
N LYS A 22 19.52 13.59 13.60
CA LYS A 22 19.77 13.15 14.99
C LYS A 22 18.51 12.91 15.83
N ALA A 23 17.34 13.42 15.39
CA ALA A 23 16.09 13.23 16.14
C ALA A 23 15.45 11.85 15.84
N VAL A 24 15.79 11.25 14.72
CA VAL A 24 15.25 9.93 14.31
C VAL A 24 15.95 8.79 15.06
N ASP A 25 17.26 8.92 15.33
CA ASP A 25 18.05 7.88 16.04
C ASP A 25 17.62 7.67 17.50
N SER A 26 16.95 8.63 18.13
CA SER A 26 16.52 8.51 19.54
C SER A 26 15.16 7.79 19.70
N LEU A 27 14.42 7.58 18.63
CA LEU A 27 13.12 6.89 18.64
C LEU A 27 13.26 5.39 18.36
N ILE A 28 14.43 4.95 17.94
CA ILE A 28 14.76 3.54 17.70
C ILE A 28 15.69 3.08 18.83
N SER A 29 15.13 2.73 19.99
CA SER A 29 15.86 1.89 20.93
C SER A 29 15.74 0.45 20.44
N PRO A 30 16.82 -0.22 20.00
CA PRO A 30 16.77 -1.63 19.72
C PRO A 30 16.65 -2.37 21.06
N SER A 31 15.48 -2.91 21.35
CA SER A 31 15.42 -4.08 22.24
C SER A 31 16.00 -5.25 21.42
N ASP A 32 17.12 -5.76 21.87
CA ASP A 32 17.88 -6.88 21.31
C ASP A 32 17.08 -8.18 21.31
N ASP A 33 16.13 -8.39 20.39
CA ASP A 33 15.54 -9.68 19.98
C ASP A 33 14.29 -9.46 19.10
N THR A 34 14.15 -8.32 18.43
CA THR A 34 13.02 -8.15 17.48
C THR A 34 13.34 -8.85 16.17
N GLU A 35 12.59 -9.91 15.90
CA GLU A 35 12.57 -10.57 14.59
C GLU A 35 12.28 -9.53 13.50
N SER A 36 13.18 -9.36 12.54
CA SER A 36 13.04 -8.42 11.44
C SER A 36 12.48 -9.13 10.21
N LEU A 37 11.62 -8.45 9.46
CA LEU A 37 11.12 -8.98 8.21
C LEU A 37 12.27 -9.23 7.21
N PRO A 38 12.26 -10.36 6.51
CA PRO A 38 13.30 -10.69 5.53
C PRO A 38 13.24 -9.76 4.32
N ILE A 39 14.42 -9.44 3.77
CA ILE A 39 14.58 -8.70 2.52
C ILE A 39 14.82 -9.70 1.39
N LEU A 40 14.04 -9.60 0.31
CA LEU A 40 14.16 -10.38 -0.91
C LEU A 40 14.58 -9.48 -2.08
N ASP A 41 15.72 -9.81 -2.68
CA ASP A 41 16.25 -9.10 -3.85
C ASP A 41 15.65 -9.67 -5.14
N PHE A 42 14.65 -8.97 -5.67
CA PHE A 42 13.92 -9.38 -6.87
C PHE A 42 14.71 -9.16 -8.16
N SER A 43 15.83 -8.46 -8.17
CA SER A 43 16.71 -8.40 -9.33
C SER A 43 17.20 -9.79 -9.75
N LYS A 44 17.29 -10.74 -8.79
CA LYS A 44 17.66 -12.14 -9.01
C LYS A 44 16.66 -12.94 -9.84
N MET A 45 15.43 -12.47 -10.02
CA MET A 45 14.47 -13.09 -10.95
C MET A 45 15.01 -13.07 -12.40
N HIS A 46 15.81 -12.03 -12.72
CA HIS A 46 16.42 -11.83 -14.02
C HIS A 46 17.92 -12.21 -14.06
N GLY A 47 18.45 -12.73 -12.95
CA GLY A 47 19.83 -13.16 -12.80
C GLY A 47 20.09 -14.55 -13.40
N SER A 48 21.17 -15.21 -12.93
CA SER A 48 21.47 -16.58 -13.29
C SER A 48 20.38 -17.54 -12.78
N GLU A 49 20.30 -18.71 -13.44
CA GLU A 49 19.34 -19.75 -13.03
C GLU A 49 19.52 -20.19 -11.57
N ARG A 50 20.76 -20.15 -11.07
CA ARG A 50 21.07 -20.44 -9.66
C ARG A 50 20.47 -19.38 -8.75
N GLU A 51 20.70 -18.09 -9.03
CA GLU A 51 20.19 -16.98 -8.22
C GLU A 51 18.66 -16.96 -8.19
N ARG A 52 18.06 -17.21 -9.35
CA ARG A 52 16.60 -17.33 -9.45
C ARG A 52 16.05 -18.48 -8.59
N ARG A 53 16.66 -19.68 -8.65
CA ARG A 53 16.24 -20.81 -7.80
C ARG A 53 16.41 -20.49 -6.31
N GLU A 54 17.50 -19.86 -5.91
CA GLU A 54 17.75 -19.48 -4.53
C GLU A 54 16.70 -18.46 -4.03
N LEU A 55 16.35 -17.46 -4.85
CA LEU A 55 15.28 -16.49 -4.53
C LEU A 55 13.93 -17.20 -4.35
N ILE A 56 13.54 -18.08 -5.29
CA ILE A 56 12.26 -18.78 -5.23
C ILE A 56 12.18 -19.70 -4.00
N ALA A 57 13.26 -20.41 -3.66
CA ALA A 57 13.31 -21.22 -2.45
C ALA A 57 13.15 -20.37 -1.18
N LYS A 58 13.86 -19.23 -1.10
CA LYS A 58 13.74 -18.28 0.01
C LYS A 58 12.34 -17.68 0.09
N LEU A 59 11.75 -17.28 -1.04
CA LEU A 59 10.39 -16.74 -1.11
C LEU A 59 9.37 -17.75 -0.56
N ARG A 60 9.49 -19.04 -0.92
CA ARG A 60 8.62 -20.10 -0.40
C ARG A 60 8.64 -20.16 1.12
N THR A 61 9.84 -20.16 1.73
CA THR A 61 10.01 -20.21 3.17
C THR A 61 9.38 -18.96 3.83
N VAL A 62 9.73 -17.78 3.33
CA VAL A 62 9.28 -16.50 3.88
C VAL A 62 7.75 -16.35 3.82
N LEU A 63 7.13 -16.75 2.71
CA LEU A 63 5.67 -16.71 2.58
C LEU A 63 4.97 -17.68 3.53
N HIS A 64 5.60 -18.82 3.80
CA HIS A 64 5.05 -19.81 4.73
C HIS A 64 5.20 -19.40 6.19
N GLU A 65 6.32 -18.78 6.56
CA GLU A 65 6.64 -18.43 7.96
C GLU A 65 6.08 -17.07 8.38
N HIS A 66 6.21 -16.05 7.52
CA HIS A 66 5.85 -14.67 7.85
C HIS A 66 4.65 -14.15 7.05
N GLY A 67 4.57 -14.50 5.75
CA GLY A 67 3.60 -13.92 4.82
C GLY A 67 3.93 -12.47 4.40
N PHE A 68 5.00 -11.87 4.94
CA PHE A 68 5.49 -10.52 4.67
C PHE A 68 6.99 -10.50 4.40
N PHE A 69 7.43 -9.57 3.59
CA PHE A 69 8.84 -9.34 3.31
C PHE A 69 9.05 -7.98 2.64
N TYR A 70 10.25 -7.44 2.76
CA TYR A 70 10.68 -6.30 1.96
C TYR A 70 11.17 -6.75 0.60
N ILE A 71 10.87 -5.95 -0.43
CA ILE A 71 11.37 -6.18 -1.78
C ILE A 71 12.47 -5.17 -2.09
N ALA A 72 13.67 -5.65 -2.37
CA ALA A 72 14.76 -4.89 -2.96
C ALA A 72 14.91 -5.26 -4.45
N GLY A 73 15.56 -4.40 -5.24
CA GLY A 73 15.82 -4.67 -6.66
C GLY A 73 14.55 -4.84 -7.50
N HIS A 74 13.47 -4.19 -7.11
CA HIS A 74 12.12 -4.35 -7.67
C HIS A 74 11.92 -3.69 -9.04
N GLY A 75 12.87 -2.90 -9.54
CA GLY A 75 12.84 -2.30 -10.87
C GLY A 75 11.88 -1.11 -11.06
N VAL A 76 11.13 -0.70 -10.05
CA VAL A 76 10.35 0.54 -10.10
C VAL A 76 11.30 1.72 -10.00
N ASP A 77 11.15 2.69 -10.93
CA ASP A 77 12.01 3.86 -11.01
C ASP A 77 11.98 4.68 -9.70
N PRO A 78 13.14 4.91 -9.04
CA PRO A 78 13.21 5.71 -7.83
C PRO A 78 12.73 7.16 -8.00
N GLU A 79 12.91 7.75 -9.21
CA GLU A 79 12.43 9.09 -9.50
C GLU A 79 10.89 9.12 -9.51
N LEU A 80 10.25 8.09 -10.09
CA LEU A 80 8.79 7.94 -10.08
C LEU A 80 8.25 7.74 -8.66
N ILE A 81 8.93 6.96 -7.82
CA ILE A 81 8.58 6.78 -6.40
C ILE A 81 8.63 8.12 -5.68
N SER A 82 9.73 8.86 -5.85
CA SER A 82 9.93 10.18 -5.22
C SER A 82 8.87 11.19 -5.68
N GLU A 83 8.56 11.22 -6.98
CA GLU A 83 7.51 12.06 -7.56
C GLU A 83 6.13 11.72 -6.99
N PHE A 84 5.82 10.42 -6.87
CA PHE A 84 4.56 9.94 -6.32
C PHE A 84 4.40 10.31 -4.84
N ILE A 85 5.43 10.12 -4.01
CA ILE A 85 5.42 10.53 -2.59
C ILE A 85 5.23 12.04 -2.47
N ALA A 86 5.98 12.84 -3.25
CA ALA A 86 5.86 14.29 -3.22
C ALA A 86 4.45 14.76 -3.66
N ALA A 87 3.88 14.14 -4.69
CA ALA A 87 2.52 14.43 -5.14
C ALA A 87 1.47 14.05 -4.08
N SER A 88 1.64 12.92 -3.42
CA SER A 88 0.76 12.47 -2.33
C SER A 88 0.77 13.45 -1.16
N LYS A 89 1.94 13.95 -0.75
CA LYS A 89 2.07 14.99 0.29
C LYS A 89 1.39 16.29 -0.12
N ARG A 90 1.58 16.75 -1.36
CA ARG A 90 0.90 17.95 -1.88
C ARG A 90 -0.62 17.79 -1.91
N PHE A 91 -1.12 16.62 -2.30
CA PHE A 91 -2.56 16.35 -2.31
C PHE A 91 -3.16 16.49 -0.91
N PHE A 92 -2.57 15.88 0.10
CA PHE A 92 -3.09 15.98 1.47
C PHE A 92 -2.93 17.38 2.09
N ALA A 93 -1.99 18.18 1.60
CA ALA A 93 -1.81 19.58 1.99
C ALA A 93 -2.83 20.54 1.33
N LEU A 94 -3.62 20.08 0.35
CA LEU A 94 -4.67 20.91 -0.25
C LEU A 94 -5.71 21.33 0.78
N PRO A 95 -6.34 22.50 0.59
CA PRO A 95 -7.49 22.92 1.38
C PRO A 95 -8.57 21.83 1.43
N ALA A 96 -9.25 21.71 2.56
CA ALA A 96 -10.28 20.69 2.76
C ALA A 96 -11.35 20.68 1.67
N GLN A 97 -11.78 21.86 1.18
CA GLN A 97 -12.76 21.99 0.10
C GLN A 97 -12.28 21.33 -1.21
N ASP A 98 -11.00 21.42 -1.54
CA ASP A 98 -10.44 20.89 -2.76
C ASP A 98 -10.33 19.36 -2.69
N LYS A 99 -9.97 18.80 -1.53
CA LYS A 99 -10.02 17.36 -1.28
C LYS A 99 -11.47 16.83 -1.33
N LEU A 100 -12.42 17.55 -0.74
CA LEU A 100 -13.84 17.20 -0.74
C LEU A 100 -14.51 17.35 -2.11
N ALA A 101 -13.89 18.04 -3.06
CA ALA A 101 -14.38 18.06 -4.45
C ALA A 101 -14.43 16.66 -5.07
N ILE A 102 -13.55 15.77 -4.61
CA ILE A 102 -13.48 14.36 -5.03
C ILE A 102 -13.89 13.40 -3.89
N GLU A 103 -14.76 13.81 -2.97
CA GLU A 103 -15.20 12.95 -1.86
C GLU A 103 -15.80 11.64 -2.38
N MET A 104 -15.41 10.50 -1.80
CA MET A 104 -15.77 9.15 -2.28
C MET A 104 -17.29 8.96 -2.43
N LYS A 105 -18.11 9.55 -1.57
CA LYS A 105 -19.58 9.47 -1.67
C LYS A 105 -20.17 10.03 -2.97
N ARG A 106 -19.38 10.79 -3.75
CA ARG A 106 -19.80 11.35 -5.06
C ARG A 106 -19.60 10.36 -6.20
N SER A 107 -18.83 9.28 -5.98
CA SER A 107 -18.55 8.26 -6.97
C SER A 107 -19.41 7.02 -6.71
N PRO A 108 -20.20 6.56 -7.70
CA PRO A 108 -20.89 5.28 -7.60
C PRO A 108 -19.92 4.08 -7.69
N HIS A 109 -18.63 4.34 -7.94
CA HIS A 109 -17.58 3.34 -8.17
C HIS A 109 -16.64 3.19 -6.97
N PHE A 110 -16.92 3.82 -5.81
CA PHE A 110 -16.08 3.79 -4.61
C PHE A 110 -14.67 4.32 -4.86
N ARG A 111 -14.56 5.48 -5.52
CA ARG A 111 -13.30 6.19 -5.79
C ARG A 111 -13.33 7.54 -5.12
N GLY A 112 -12.16 8.01 -4.67
CA GLY A 112 -11.98 9.36 -4.19
C GLY A 112 -11.59 9.45 -2.73
N TYR A 113 -11.76 10.63 -2.16
CA TYR A 113 -11.22 11.03 -0.86
C TYR A 113 -12.18 10.71 0.29
N ASN A 114 -11.63 10.17 1.37
CA ASN A 114 -12.27 10.01 2.67
C ASN A 114 -11.50 10.78 3.74
N ARG A 115 -12.24 11.52 4.57
CA ARG A 115 -11.71 12.23 5.75
C ARG A 115 -11.33 11.26 6.86
N ALA A 116 -10.43 11.70 7.73
CA ALA A 116 -10.08 10.94 8.93
C ALA A 116 -11.33 10.63 9.79
N GLY A 117 -11.37 9.41 10.33
CA GLY A 117 -12.43 8.94 11.20
C GLY A 117 -13.72 8.48 10.48
N LEU A 118 -13.74 8.42 9.15
CA LEU A 118 -14.92 7.88 8.42
C LEU A 118 -14.89 6.36 8.27
N GLU A 119 -13.73 5.75 8.32
CA GLU A 119 -13.60 4.29 8.25
C GLU A 119 -13.54 3.69 9.65
N LEU A 120 -13.97 2.44 9.74
CA LEU A 120 -14.00 1.66 10.98
C LEU A 120 -13.28 0.33 10.76
N THR A 121 -12.33 0.01 11.65
CA THR A 121 -11.76 -1.32 11.73
C THR A 121 -12.03 -1.91 13.11
N GLY A 122 -12.57 -3.11 13.17
CA GLY A 122 -12.95 -3.72 14.46
C GLY A 122 -13.98 -2.92 15.27
N GLY A 123 -14.78 -2.06 14.60
CA GLY A 123 -15.78 -1.21 15.26
C GLY A 123 -15.21 0.08 15.85
N GLN A 124 -13.93 0.35 15.71
CA GLN A 124 -13.27 1.59 16.14
C GLN A 124 -12.94 2.47 14.92
N GLN A 125 -12.98 3.78 15.10
CA GLN A 125 -12.65 4.73 14.04
C GLN A 125 -11.16 4.71 13.72
N ASP A 126 -10.83 4.58 12.42
CA ASP A 126 -9.48 4.74 11.91
C ASP A 126 -9.13 6.23 11.77
N TRP A 127 -8.04 6.64 12.43
CA TRP A 127 -7.58 8.03 12.37
C TRP A 127 -6.61 8.23 11.21
N ARG A 128 -7.14 8.05 10.01
CA ARG A 128 -6.43 8.26 8.74
C ARG A 128 -7.36 8.95 7.74
N GLU A 129 -6.82 9.80 6.91
CA GLU A 129 -7.46 10.26 5.68
C GLU A 129 -6.86 9.51 4.49
N GLN A 130 -7.65 9.31 3.45
CA GLN A 130 -7.20 8.53 2.30
C GLN A 130 -7.83 9.00 1.01
N VAL A 131 -7.20 8.63 -0.10
CA VAL A 131 -7.80 8.69 -1.43
C VAL A 131 -7.64 7.34 -2.12
N ASP A 132 -8.74 6.85 -2.65
CA ASP A 132 -8.85 5.54 -3.29
C ASP A 132 -8.94 5.71 -4.80
N PHE A 133 -8.06 5.00 -5.50
CA PHE A 133 -8.04 4.85 -6.95
C PHE A 133 -8.11 3.37 -7.32
N ASP A 134 -8.60 3.11 -8.52
CA ASP A 134 -8.57 1.78 -9.11
C ASP A 134 -8.17 1.94 -10.58
N ARG A 135 -8.20 0.90 -11.36
CA ARG A 135 -7.97 0.98 -12.78
C ARG A 135 -8.86 2.04 -13.42
N GLU A 136 -8.26 2.94 -14.21
CA GLU A 136 -9.02 3.94 -14.98
C GLU A 136 -9.74 3.26 -16.11
N GLU A 137 -11.07 3.29 -16.10
CA GLU A 137 -11.91 2.66 -17.12
C GLU A 137 -13.27 3.37 -17.24
N GLU A 138 -13.99 3.09 -18.31
CA GLU A 138 -15.31 3.65 -18.50
C GLU A 138 -16.34 2.98 -17.58
N ALA A 139 -17.32 3.75 -17.15
CA ALA A 139 -18.42 3.23 -16.34
C ALA A 139 -19.24 2.21 -17.14
N VAL A 140 -19.58 1.09 -16.51
CA VAL A 140 -20.51 0.12 -17.09
C VAL A 140 -21.94 0.64 -16.91
N SER A 141 -22.70 0.72 -18.01
CA SER A 141 -24.08 1.19 -17.96
C SER A 141 -24.97 0.22 -17.17
N ASP A 142 -25.94 0.77 -16.42
CA ASP A 142 -26.91 -0.03 -15.66
C ASP A 142 -27.76 -0.93 -16.54
N ASP A 143 -28.01 -0.53 -17.79
CA ASP A 143 -28.82 -1.27 -18.78
C ASP A 143 -28.07 -2.44 -19.45
N SER A 144 -26.78 -2.63 -19.14
CA SER A 144 -25.95 -3.66 -19.78
C SER A 144 -26.28 -5.10 -19.36
N GLY A 145 -27.17 -5.32 -18.38
CA GLY A 145 -27.41 -6.63 -17.76
C GLY A 145 -26.17 -7.19 -17.04
N ALA A 146 -25.17 -6.35 -16.79
CA ALA A 146 -23.92 -6.75 -16.18
C ALA A 146 -24.15 -7.21 -14.74
N VAL A 147 -23.35 -8.20 -14.29
CA VAL A 147 -23.32 -8.64 -12.89
C VAL A 147 -23.03 -7.45 -11.98
N ILE A 148 -23.70 -7.42 -10.82
CA ILE A 148 -23.75 -6.27 -9.91
C ILE A 148 -22.36 -5.69 -9.53
N TRP A 149 -21.34 -6.53 -9.36
CA TRP A 149 -19.99 -6.06 -9.02
C TRP A 149 -19.33 -5.21 -10.12
N LYS A 150 -19.76 -5.35 -11.40
CA LYS A 150 -19.26 -4.52 -12.50
C LYS A 150 -19.69 -3.06 -12.39
N ARG A 151 -20.70 -2.76 -11.58
CA ARG A 151 -21.08 -1.37 -11.27
C ARG A 151 -20.03 -0.61 -10.46
N ALA A 152 -19.12 -1.34 -9.79
CA ALA A 152 -17.96 -0.73 -9.14
C ALA A 152 -16.82 -0.37 -10.13
N LEU A 153 -16.94 -0.78 -11.42
CA LEU A 153 -15.99 -0.39 -12.46
C LEU A 153 -16.36 0.98 -13.02
N GLY A 154 -15.37 1.83 -13.17
CA GLY A 154 -15.59 3.17 -13.70
C GLY A 154 -14.41 4.10 -13.48
N PRO A 155 -14.55 5.37 -13.87
CA PRO A 155 -13.47 6.34 -13.78
C PRO A 155 -13.13 6.70 -12.35
N ASN A 156 -11.86 7.05 -12.14
CA ASN A 156 -11.41 7.68 -10.90
C ASN A 156 -11.91 9.12 -10.81
N GLN A 157 -11.94 9.67 -9.60
CA GLN A 157 -12.12 11.09 -9.36
C GLN A 157 -10.75 11.78 -9.25
N TRP A 158 -10.56 12.87 -9.98
CA TRP A 158 -9.31 13.63 -9.99
C TRP A 158 -9.54 15.04 -9.45
N PRO A 159 -8.70 15.55 -8.53
CA PRO A 159 -8.91 16.88 -7.93
C PRO A 159 -8.64 17.97 -8.96
N PRO A 160 -9.61 18.89 -9.22
CA PRO A 160 -9.39 20.00 -10.16
C PRO A 160 -8.24 20.92 -9.75
N ALA A 161 -7.98 21.03 -8.43
CA ALA A 161 -6.91 21.86 -7.89
C ALA A 161 -5.50 21.26 -8.10
N MET A 162 -5.40 19.98 -8.55
CA MET A 162 -4.14 19.29 -8.79
C MET A 162 -4.25 18.33 -9.98
N PRO A 163 -4.43 18.84 -11.21
CA PRO A 163 -4.69 18.00 -12.39
C PRO A 163 -3.53 17.07 -12.75
N GLU A 164 -2.29 17.43 -12.40
CA GLU A 164 -1.09 16.62 -12.63
C GLU A 164 -1.09 15.32 -11.80
N LEU A 165 -1.86 15.23 -10.72
CA LEU A 165 -1.94 14.03 -9.88
C LEU A 165 -2.36 12.81 -10.71
N LYS A 166 -3.26 12.99 -11.68
CA LYS A 166 -3.72 11.90 -12.56
C LYS A 166 -2.56 11.19 -13.24
N SER A 167 -1.71 11.94 -13.92
CA SER A 167 -0.60 11.34 -14.69
C SER A 167 0.43 10.66 -13.80
N ILE A 168 0.70 11.22 -12.62
CA ILE A 168 1.66 10.66 -11.66
C ILE A 168 1.12 9.35 -11.08
N VAL A 169 -0.12 9.37 -10.60
CA VAL A 169 -0.79 8.18 -10.02
C VAL A 169 -0.87 7.04 -11.03
N LEU A 170 -1.30 7.32 -12.27
CA LEU A 170 -1.45 6.26 -13.27
C LEU A 170 -0.11 5.64 -13.68
N ARG A 171 0.95 6.43 -13.82
CA ARG A 171 2.30 5.90 -14.09
C ARG A 171 2.81 5.03 -12.93
N TYR A 172 2.64 5.48 -11.70
CA TYR A 172 3.02 4.72 -10.52
C TYR A 172 2.22 3.42 -10.41
N GLN A 173 0.91 3.50 -10.58
CA GLN A 173 0.01 2.33 -10.55
C GLN A 173 0.41 1.29 -11.59
N GLU A 174 0.73 1.69 -12.81
CA GLU A 174 1.20 0.78 -13.86
C GLU A 174 2.50 0.08 -13.46
N ALA A 175 3.50 0.83 -12.97
CA ALA A 175 4.79 0.28 -12.56
C ALA A 175 4.65 -0.72 -11.40
N VAL A 176 3.84 -0.39 -10.39
CA VAL A 176 3.61 -1.27 -9.23
C VAL A 176 2.74 -2.47 -9.61
N THR A 177 1.83 -2.32 -10.57
CA THR A 177 1.05 -3.45 -11.10
C THR A 177 1.97 -4.47 -11.78
N GLN A 178 2.94 -4.00 -12.59
CA GLN A 178 3.91 -4.90 -13.20
C GLN A 178 4.74 -5.63 -12.15
N LEU A 179 5.20 -4.92 -11.10
CA LEU A 179 5.86 -5.56 -9.96
C LEU A 179 4.97 -6.62 -9.29
N GLY A 180 3.67 -6.31 -9.09
CA GLY A 180 2.71 -7.26 -8.53
C GLY A 180 2.57 -8.53 -9.38
N ILE A 181 2.56 -8.40 -10.69
CA ILE A 181 2.53 -9.54 -11.63
C ILE A 181 3.82 -10.36 -11.50
N ASP A 182 4.98 -9.73 -11.39
CA ASP A 182 6.26 -10.44 -11.25
C ASP A 182 6.37 -11.15 -9.89
N VAL A 183 5.82 -10.56 -8.83
CA VAL A 183 5.66 -11.23 -7.53
C VAL A 183 4.74 -12.45 -7.65
N LEU A 184 3.61 -12.34 -8.35
CA LEU A 184 2.69 -13.48 -8.56
C LEU A 184 3.34 -14.62 -9.36
N LYS A 185 4.16 -14.30 -10.38
CA LYS A 185 4.95 -15.31 -11.11
C LYS A 185 5.92 -16.03 -10.19
N ALA A 186 6.65 -15.27 -9.36
CA ALA A 186 7.57 -15.82 -8.38
C ALA A 186 6.85 -16.73 -7.35
N ILE A 187 5.66 -16.31 -6.89
CA ILE A 187 4.81 -17.13 -6.01
C ILE A 187 4.37 -18.41 -6.71
N GLY A 188 3.97 -18.36 -7.98
CA GLY A 188 3.64 -19.56 -8.76
C GLY A 188 4.77 -20.58 -8.74
N LEU A 189 6.00 -20.13 -9.02
CA LEU A 189 7.20 -20.98 -8.96
C LEU A 189 7.47 -21.49 -7.54
N ALA A 190 7.33 -20.65 -6.53
CA ALA A 190 7.52 -21.03 -5.13
C ALA A 190 6.52 -22.12 -4.68
N LEU A 191 5.33 -22.15 -5.28
CA LEU A 191 4.33 -23.20 -5.08
C LEU A 191 4.58 -24.47 -5.91
N GLY A 192 5.66 -24.50 -6.71
CA GLY A 192 5.98 -25.61 -7.61
C GLY A 192 5.10 -25.64 -8.86
N GLN A 193 4.48 -24.53 -9.21
CA GLN A 193 3.66 -24.34 -10.41
C GLN A 193 4.46 -23.64 -11.52
N THR A 194 3.83 -23.40 -12.67
CA THR A 194 4.39 -22.56 -13.73
C THR A 194 4.28 -21.08 -13.35
N GLU A 195 5.10 -20.21 -13.96
CA GLU A 195 5.00 -18.76 -13.82
C GLU A 195 3.61 -18.20 -14.17
N ASP A 196 2.93 -18.85 -15.11
CA ASP A 196 1.66 -18.40 -15.66
C ASP A 196 0.43 -18.94 -14.89
N VAL A 197 0.62 -19.64 -13.77
CA VAL A 197 -0.51 -20.23 -13.02
C VAL A 197 -1.57 -19.19 -12.63
N PHE A 198 -1.15 -17.97 -12.34
CA PHE A 198 -2.04 -16.84 -11.99
C PHE A 198 -2.40 -15.94 -13.20
N ALA A 199 -1.88 -16.22 -14.40
CA ALA A 199 -2.13 -15.39 -15.58
C ALA A 199 -3.61 -15.21 -15.93
N PRO A 200 -4.52 -16.17 -15.73
CA PRO A 200 -5.95 -15.95 -15.95
C PRO A 200 -6.54 -14.80 -15.13
N LEU A 201 -5.92 -14.43 -14.01
CA LEU A 201 -6.41 -13.37 -13.11
C LEU A 201 -6.02 -11.95 -13.56
N TYR A 202 -4.97 -11.81 -14.37
CA TYR A 202 -4.46 -10.50 -14.79
C TYR A 202 -4.29 -10.31 -16.31
N ARG A 203 -4.37 -11.37 -17.12
CA ARG A 203 -4.13 -11.31 -18.58
C ARG A 203 -5.11 -10.42 -19.33
N SER A 204 -6.36 -10.31 -18.89
CA SER A 204 -7.39 -9.43 -19.46
C SER A 204 -7.48 -8.06 -18.77
N GLY A 205 -6.46 -7.71 -18.00
CA GLY A 205 -6.37 -6.52 -17.16
C GLY A 205 -6.58 -6.85 -15.70
N PRO A 206 -5.54 -6.66 -14.87
CA PRO A 206 -5.62 -6.95 -13.45
C PRO A 206 -6.62 -6.05 -12.75
N ARG A 207 -7.27 -6.56 -11.74
CA ARG A 207 -7.98 -5.74 -10.77
C ARG A 207 -6.94 -5.10 -9.86
N GLN A 208 -6.91 -3.80 -9.84
CA GLN A 208 -5.96 -3.00 -9.06
C GLN A 208 -6.75 -2.12 -8.10
N HIS A 209 -6.25 -1.95 -6.89
CA HIS A 209 -6.77 -0.98 -5.95
C HIS A 209 -5.59 -0.26 -5.32
N LEU A 210 -5.51 1.05 -5.48
CA LEU A 210 -4.46 1.88 -4.93
C LEU A 210 -5.06 2.80 -3.89
N LYS A 211 -4.54 2.74 -2.66
CA LYS A 211 -4.84 3.70 -1.60
C LYS A 211 -3.62 4.55 -1.31
N ILE A 212 -3.81 5.86 -1.25
CA ILE A 212 -2.84 6.78 -0.67
C ILE A 212 -3.39 7.18 0.70
N LEU A 213 -2.61 6.94 1.74
CA LEU A 213 -3.02 7.10 3.13
C LEU A 213 -2.18 8.20 3.79
N ARG A 214 -2.81 9.01 4.63
CA ARG A 214 -2.14 9.93 5.55
C ARG A 214 -2.69 9.70 6.95
N TYR A 215 -1.80 9.50 7.89
CA TYR A 215 -2.10 9.44 9.32
C TYR A 215 -1.78 10.81 9.92
N PRO A 216 -2.77 11.69 10.09
CA PRO A 216 -2.52 13.02 10.64
C PRO A 216 -2.11 12.93 12.10
N GLY A 217 -1.23 13.85 12.53
CA GLY A 217 -0.89 14.03 13.94
C GLY A 217 -2.14 14.18 14.79
N ARG A 218 -2.06 13.81 16.06
CA ARG A 218 -3.21 13.81 16.96
C ARG A 218 -3.42 15.17 17.59
N ASP A 219 -4.65 15.65 17.52
CA ASP A 219 -5.21 16.44 18.58
C ASP A 219 -5.77 15.51 19.67
N SER A 220 -6.02 16.03 20.86
CA SER A 220 -6.50 15.26 22.02
C SER A 220 -7.89 14.64 21.84
N SER A 221 -8.56 14.82 20.72
CA SER A 221 -9.95 14.46 20.45
C SER A 221 -10.13 13.25 19.52
N GLY A 222 -9.07 12.78 18.85
CA GLY A 222 -9.15 11.71 17.86
C GLY A 222 -9.09 10.29 18.43
N SER A 223 -9.45 9.31 17.59
CA SER A 223 -9.25 7.89 17.89
C SER A 223 -7.78 7.59 18.14
N ARG A 224 -7.50 6.64 19.02
CA ARG A 224 -6.12 6.18 19.26
C ARG A 224 -5.60 5.24 18.17
N GLN A 225 -6.46 4.72 17.32
CA GLN A 225 -6.15 3.77 16.27
C GLN A 225 -5.85 4.51 14.96
N GLY A 226 -4.67 4.33 14.37
CA GLY A 226 -4.36 4.76 13.00
C GLY A 226 -5.20 3.96 12.02
N VAL A 227 -4.97 2.66 12.02
CA VAL A 227 -5.82 1.62 11.42
C VAL A 227 -5.82 0.39 12.33
N GLY A 228 -6.96 -0.24 12.52
CA GLY A 228 -7.04 -1.47 13.31
C GLY A 228 -6.44 -2.67 12.59
N ALA A 229 -6.09 -3.68 13.37
CA ALA A 229 -5.61 -4.95 12.85
C ALA A 229 -6.61 -5.54 11.85
N HIS A 230 -6.13 -5.85 10.64
CA HIS A 230 -6.93 -6.38 9.54
C HIS A 230 -6.12 -7.28 8.63
N LYS A 231 -6.79 -7.93 7.73
CA LYS A 231 -6.19 -8.71 6.65
C LYS A 231 -6.58 -8.09 5.32
N ASP A 232 -5.59 -7.87 4.47
CA ASP A 232 -5.83 -7.34 3.14
C ASP A 232 -6.65 -8.31 2.28
N GLY A 233 -7.48 -7.74 1.41
CA GLY A 233 -8.16 -8.48 0.35
C GLY A 233 -7.23 -8.67 -0.85
N GLY A 234 -7.55 -9.64 -1.71
CA GLY A 234 -6.79 -9.89 -2.93
C GLY A 234 -5.66 -10.91 -2.75
N LEU A 235 -4.76 -10.98 -3.72
CA LEU A 235 -3.68 -11.96 -3.78
C LEU A 235 -2.38 -11.45 -3.17
N VAL A 236 -2.00 -10.22 -3.51
CA VAL A 236 -0.80 -9.55 -3.01
C VAL A 236 -1.12 -8.08 -2.75
N THR A 237 -0.49 -7.53 -1.72
CA THR A 237 -0.47 -6.09 -1.43
C THR A 237 0.98 -5.63 -1.48
N ILE A 238 1.24 -4.57 -2.24
CA ILE A 238 2.54 -3.89 -2.28
C ILE A 238 2.38 -2.58 -1.55
N LEU A 239 3.16 -2.41 -0.48
CA LEU A 239 3.08 -1.27 0.39
C LEU A 239 4.34 -0.42 0.27
N LEU A 240 4.15 0.88 0.03
CA LEU A 240 5.20 1.90 0.07
C LEU A 240 5.00 2.74 1.33
N GLN A 241 6.01 2.78 2.19
CA GLN A 241 6.01 3.60 3.39
C GLN A 241 6.76 4.92 3.15
N ASP A 242 6.37 5.98 3.87
CA ASP A 242 7.20 7.16 4.07
C ASP A 242 8.29 6.87 5.12
N ILE A 243 9.06 7.86 5.50
CA ILE A 243 10.21 7.72 6.41
C ILE A 243 9.82 7.45 7.87
N LEU A 244 8.55 7.59 8.24
CA LEU A 244 8.10 7.40 9.62
C LEU A 244 7.72 5.94 9.87
N PRO A 245 8.20 5.33 10.98
CA PRO A 245 7.79 3.99 11.38
C PRO A 245 6.35 4.00 11.93
N GLY A 246 5.74 2.83 12.06
CA GLY A 246 4.41 2.65 12.64
C GLY A 246 3.71 1.37 12.21
N LEU A 247 4.15 0.79 11.10
CA LEU A 247 3.59 -0.48 10.61
C LEU A 247 4.09 -1.65 11.45
N ARG A 248 3.13 -2.50 11.85
CA ARG A 248 3.41 -3.82 12.44
C ARG A 248 2.68 -4.90 11.70
N VAL A 249 3.28 -6.06 11.63
CA VAL A 249 2.68 -7.25 11.02
C VAL A 249 2.61 -8.37 12.05
N GLN A 250 1.56 -9.18 12.01
CA GLN A 250 1.41 -10.29 12.92
C GLN A 250 1.94 -11.58 12.30
N SER A 251 2.88 -12.23 12.99
CA SER A 251 3.40 -13.55 12.63
C SER A 251 2.34 -14.63 12.86
N GLN A 252 2.60 -15.85 12.35
CA GLN A 252 1.68 -16.98 12.50
C GLN A 252 1.50 -17.44 13.95
N ASP A 253 2.50 -17.23 14.80
CA ASP A 253 2.43 -17.52 16.23
C ASP A 253 1.66 -16.47 17.04
N GLY A 254 1.23 -15.38 16.38
CA GLY A 254 0.51 -14.26 16.97
C GLY A 254 1.39 -13.14 17.51
N SER A 255 2.72 -13.26 17.42
CA SER A 255 3.65 -12.19 17.79
C SER A 255 3.60 -11.02 16.78
N TRP A 256 3.90 -9.80 17.26
CA TRP A 256 3.92 -8.61 16.44
C TRP A 256 5.35 -8.21 16.08
N ILE A 257 5.61 -8.09 14.80
CA ILE A 257 6.91 -7.71 14.23
C ILE A 257 6.79 -6.27 13.72
N GLN A 258 7.74 -5.42 14.11
CA GLN A 258 7.87 -4.07 13.56
C GLN A 258 8.31 -4.14 12.10
N ALA A 259 7.69 -3.33 11.24
CA ALA A 259 8.05 -3.21 9.84
C ALA A 259 8.46 -1.76 9.51
N PRO A 260 9.63 -1.30 10.01
CA PRO A 260 10.09 0.06 9.75
C PRO A 260 10.36 0.29 8.26
N PRO A 261 10.28 1.53 7.75
CA PRO A 261 10.76 1.87 6.41
C PRO A 261 12.25 1.54 6.25
N ILE A 262 12.64 1.01 5.09
CA ILE A 262 14.04 0.68 4.76
C ILE A 262 14.48 1.39 3.48
#